data_62d81bf88d28ade3e391cea85f7d17c8
#
_entry.id   62d81bf88d28ade3e391cea85f7d17c8
#
_cell.length_a   1.000
_cell.length_b   1.000
_cell.length_c   1.000
_cell.angle_alpha   90.00
_cell.angle_beta   90.00
_cell.angle_gamma   90.00
#
_symmetry.space_group_name_H-M   'P 1'
#
loop_
_entity.id
_entity.type
_entity.pdbx_description
1 polymer ?
#
loop_
_entity_poly.entity_id
_entity_poly.type
_entity_poly.pdbx_seq_one_letter_code
_entity_poly.pdbx_strand_id
1 'polypeptide(L)'
;HIPMMYLGLMNAAETSAVIGHELAHFAGEDTEYSLRFLPIYDGIGRSLVVIAANMMISDLLQRTILRPAFMLGVHFMESFDHAVNHWSRVRELAADAAGASLAGNAAAASALVRISAIDPLLQDRVQKHLGYATNPTPEQAVTQDLPSSVLHE
;
A
#
# COMPACT_ATOMS: atom_id res chain seq x y z
N HIS A 1 -2.60 3.84 -7.37
CA HIS A 1 -1.45 3.74 -8.29
C HIS A 1 -1.62 2.51 -9.17
N ILE A 2 -2.04 2.69 -10.41
CA ILE A 2 -2.03 1.61 -11.41
C ILE A 2 -0.60 1.53 -11.96
N PRO A 3 0.14 0.44 -11.76
CA PRO A 3 1.38 0.23 -12.50
C PRO A 3 1.07 0.18 -13.99
N MET A 4 1.74 0.99 -14.79
CA MET A 4 1.51 1.09 -16.25
C MET A 4 1.61 -0.26 -16.99
N MET A 5 2.21 -1.28 -16.38
CA MET A 5 2.29 -2.63 -16.92
C MET A 5 0.93 -3.32 -17.09
N TYR A 6 -0.10 -2.97 -16.30
CA TYR A 6 -1.43 -3.56 -16.45
C TYR A 6 -2.13 -3.06 -17.71
N LEU A 7 -1.87 -1.81 -18.13
CA LEU A 7 -2.51 -1.21 -19.31
C LEU A 7 -2.20 -1.97 -20.60
N GLY A 8 -1.01 -2.57 -20.70
CA GLY A 8 -0.63 -3.39 -21.86
C GLY A 8 -1.31 -4.77 -21.93
N LEU A 9 -1.97 -5.18 -20.85
CA LEU A 9 -2.62 -6.49 -20.73
C LEU A 9 -4.16 -6.40 -20.80
N MET A 10 -4.71 -5.19 -20.86
CA MET A 10 -6.14 -4.92 -20.87
C MET A 10 -6.63 -4.47 -22.24
N ASN A 11 -7.88 -4.77 -22.55
CA ASN A 11 -8.55 -4.18 -23.71
C ASN A 11 -8.98 -2.72 -23.39
N ALA A 12 -9.43 -1.99 -24.43
CA ALA A 12 -9.80 -0.58 -24.29
C ALA A 12 -10.93 -0.33 -23.26
N ALA A 13 -11.92 -1.23 -23.18
CA ALA A 13 -13.02 -1.10 -22.22
C ALA A 13 -12.55 -1.37 -20.78
N GLU A 14 -11.74 -2.40 -20.57
CA GLU A 14 -11.11 -2.70 -19.28
C GLU A 14 -10.21 -1.55 -18.80
N THR A 15 -9.40 -0.99 -19.71
CA THR A 15 -8.56 0.19 -19.45
C THR A 15 -9.41 1.40 -19.07
N SER A 16 -10.53 1.65 -19.77
CA SER A 16 -11.44 2.75 -19.44
C SER A 16 -12.08 2.57 -18.07
N ALA A 17 -12.46 1.33 -17.68
CA ALA A 17 -12.99 1.03 -16.36
C ALA A 17 -11.98 1.36 -15.26
N VAL A 18 -10.74 0.94 -15.43
CA VAL A 18 -9.66 1.18 -14.47
C VAL A 18 -9.31 2.66 -14.37
N ILE A 19 -9.23 3.37 -15.49
CA ILE A 19 -9.01 4.83 -15.49
C ILE A 19 -10.16 5.56 -14.79
N GLY A 20 -11.42 5.16 -15.05
CA GLY A 20 -12.59 5.74 -14.38
C GLY A 20 -12.56 5.53 -12.86
N HIS A 21 -12.17 4.35 -12.41
CA HIS A 21 -11.96 4.03 -10.99
C HIS A 21 -10.89 4.95 -10.37
N GLU A 22 -9.71 5.08 -10.97
CA GLU A 22 -8.63 5.95 -10.45
C GLU A 22 -9.02 7.43 -10.45
N LEU A 23 -9.71 7.89 -11.49
CA LEU A 23 -10.18 9.28 -11.54
C LEU A 23 -11.21 9.58 -10.44
N ALA A 24 -12.02 8.59 -10.05
CA ALA A 24 -12.96 8.74 -8.96
C ALA A 24 -12.25 9.00 -7.61
N HIS A 25 -11.10 8.36 -7.36
CA HIS A 25 -10.28 8.67 -6.18
C HIS A 25 -9.76 10.10 -6.16
N PHE A 26 -9.40 10.67 -7.34
CA PHE A 26 -8.97 12.07 -7.43
C PHE A 26 -10.12 13.07 -7.28
N ALA A 27 -11.33 12.68 -7.66
CA ALA A 27 -12.51 13.52 -7.51
C ALA A 27 -13.05 13.56 -6.06
N GLY A 28 -12.66 12.59 -5.24
CA GLY A 28 -13.01 12.53 -3.82
C GLY A 28 -12.04 13.35 -2.94
N GLU A 29 -12.45 13.62 -1.69
CA GLU A 29 -11.63 14.34 -0.68
C GLU A 29 -10.58 13.43 -0.01
N ASP A 30 -10.13 12.38 -0.69
CA ASP A 30 -9.29 11.31 -0.17
C ASP A 30 -7.94 11.82 0.38
N THR A 31 -7.36 12.78 -0.33
CA THR A 31 -6.07 13.38 0.04
C THR A 31 -6.21 14.23 1.31
N GLU A 32 -7.29 14.97 1.46
CA GLU A 32 -7.51 15.85 2.61
C GLU A 32 -7.73 15.05 3.89
N TYR A 33 -8.49 13.96 3.81
CA TYR A 33 -8.69 13.04 4.93
C TYR A 33 -7.37 12.44 5.42
N SER A 34 -6.57 11.91 4.52
CA SER A 34 -5.28 11.30 4.84
C SER A 34 -4.31 12.31 5.48
N LEU A 35 -4.25 13.55 4.97
CA LEU A 35 -3.38 14.59 5.50
C LEU A 35 -3.79 15.05 6.91
N ARG A 36 -5.09 15.02 7.24
CA ARG A 36 -5.58 15.46 8.55
C ARG A 36 -5.44 14.39 9.63
N PHE A 37 -5.71 13.13 9.30
CA PHE A 37 -5.82 12.06 10.29
C PHE A 37 -4.55 11.24 10.46
N LEU A 38 -3.73 11.08 9.41
CA LEU A 38 -2.50 10.31 9.48
C LEU A 38 -1.52 10.79 10.57
N PRO A 39 -1.28 12.13 10.76
CA PRO A 39 -0.39 12.60 11.82
C PRO A 39 -0.89 12.30 13.23
N ILE A 40 -2.21 12.30 13.45
CA ILE A 40 -2.82 11.96 14.75
C ILE A 40 -2.64 10.48 15.03
N TYR A 41 -2.93 9.65 14.06
CA TYR A 41 -2.76 8.20 14.12
C TYR A 41 -1.30 7.82 14.43
N ASP A 42 -0.35 8.35 13.68
CA ASP A 42 1.08 8.16 13.90
C ASP A 42 1.54 8.66 15.28
N GLY A 43 1.00 9.79 15.73
CA GLY A 43 1.31 10.35 17.04
C GLY A 43 0.89 9.43 18.18
N ILE A 44 -0.32 8.89 18.12
CA ILE A 44 -0.83 7.94 19.12
C ILE A 44 -0.05 6.63 19.04
N GLY A 45 0.21 6.08 17.86
CA GLY A 45 1.01 4.87 17.68
C GLY A 45 2.39 4.98 18.32
N ARG A 46 3.12 6.08 18.05
CA ARG A 46 4.42 6.34 18.69
C ARG A 46 4.31 6.46 20.21
N SER A 47 3.28 7.12 20.70
CA SER A 47 3.06 7.25 22.16
C SER A 47 2.81 5.90 22.83
N LEU A 48 2.05 5.01 22.18
CA LEU A 48 1.81 3.66 22.66
C LEU A 48 3.08 2.83 22.72
N VAL A 49 3.96 2.94 21.70
CA VAL A 49 5.27 2.26 21.72
C VAL A 49 6.11 2.72 22.91
N VAL A 50 6.16 4.03 23.18
CA VAL A 50 6.89 4.58 24.35
C VAL A 50 6.28 4.11 25.66
N ILE A 51 4.96 4.11 25.80
CA ILE A 51 4.28 3.61 27.01
C ILE A 51 4.58 2.12 27.22
N ALA A 52 4.49 1.30 26.16
CA ALA A 52 4.79 -0.12 26.21
C ALA A 52 6.23 -0.39 26.64
N ALA A 53 7.20 0.34 26.08
CA ALA A 53 8.62 0.23 26.45
C ALA A 53 8.84 0.60 27.92
N ASN A 54 8.23 1.68 28.41
CA ASN A 54 8.32 2.07 29.81
C ASN A 54 7.67 1.03 30.74
N MET A 55 6.57 0.41 30.34
CA MET A 55 5.94 -0.66 31.12
C MET A 55 6.83 -1.90 31.28
N MET A 56 7.73 -2.18 30.31
CA MET A 56 8.64 -3.33 30.39
C MET A 56 9.73 -3.14 31.44
N ILE A 57 10.22 -1.92 31.63
CA ILE A 57 11.34 -1.59 32.56
C ILE A 57 10.89 -1.03 33.88
N SER A 58 9.59 -0.80 34.07
CA SER A 58 9.02 -0.15 35.26
C SER A 58 8.66 -1.15 36.38
N ASP A 59 8.63 -0.64 37.60
CA ASP A 59 8.13 -1.35 38.77
C ASP A 59 6.64 -1.67 38.67
N LEU A 60 6.18 -2.63 39.50
CA LEU A 60 4.80 -3.12 39.49
C LEU A 60 3.76 -2.00 39.68
N LEU A 61 4.06 -1.02 40.53
CA LEU A 61 3.20 0.12 40.82
C LEU A 61 3.03 1.01 39.54
N GLN A 62 4.13 1.32 38.89
CA GLN A 62 4.13 2.15 37.72
C GLN A 62 3.45 1.46 36.53
N ARG A 63 3.63 0.14 36.37
CA ARG A 63 2.87 -0.68 35.40
C ARG A 63 1.37 -0.60 35.60
N THR A 64 0.93 -0.67 36.86
CA THR A 64 -0.48 -0.63 37.20
C THR A 64 -1.11 0.72 36.85
N ILE A 65 -0.36 1.83 36.99
CA ILE A 65 -0.82 3.18 36.65
C ILE A 65 -0.83 3.39 35.12
N LEU A 66 0.17 2.89 34.40
CA LEU A 66 0.28 3.07 32.94
C LEU A 66 -0.68 2.18 32.15
N ARG A 67 -1.07 1.04 32.70
CA ARG A 67 -1.92 0.05 32.01
C ARG A 67 -3.26 0.60 31.51
N PRO A 68 -4.04 1.37 32.28
CA PRO A 68 -5.29 1.95 31.78
C PRO A 68 -5.07 2.91 30.60
N ALA A 69 -4.05 3.75 30.65
CA ALA A 69 -3.71 4.67 29.57
C ALA A 69 -3.30 3.93 28.29
N PHE A 70 -2.52 2.85 28.44
CA PHE A 70 -2.15 1.98 27.32
C PHE A 70 -3.38 1.31 26.70
N MET A 71 -4.24 0.71 27.53
CA MET A 71 -5.47 0.04 27.04
C MET A 71 -6.43 1.01 26.36
N LEU A 72 -6.57 2.24 26.87
CA LEU A 72 -7.38 3.27 26.24
C LEU A 72 -6.80 3.66 24.87
N GLY A 73 -5.49 3.81 24.76
CA GLY A 73 -4.81 4.12 23.52
C GLY A 73 -4.97 2.99 22.47
N VAL A 74 -4.82 1.73 22.90
CA VAL A 74 -5.05 0.56 22.03
C VAL A 74 -6.50 0.53 21.53
N HIS A 75 -7.47 0.69 22.43
CA HIS A 75 -8.89 0.72 22.08
C HIS A 75 -9.21 1.86 21.10
N PHE A 76 -8.60 3.03 21.28
CA PHE A 76 -8.74 4.14 20.34
C PHE A 76 -8.19 3.77 18.96
N MET A 77 -7.00 3.17 18.89
CA MET A 77 -6.38 2.73 17.63
C MET A 77 -7.24 1.70 16.91
N GLU A 78 -7.73 0.69 17.62
CA GLU A 78 -8.63 -0.33 17.06
C GLU A 78 -9.92 0.29 16.50
N SER A 79 -10.54 1.20 17.27
CA SER A 79 -11.76 1.90 16.84
C SER A 79 -11.50 2.77 15.62
N PHE A 80 -10.34 3.42 15.56
CA PHE A 80 -9.93 4.24 14.43
C PHE A 80 -9.67 3.37 13.18
N ASP A 81 -8.98 2.23 13.34
CA ASP A 81 -8.76 1.28 12.25
C ASP A 81 -10.07 0.74 11.68
N HIS A 82 -11.04 0.43 12.52
CA HIS A 82 -12.37 0.03 12.05
C HIS A 82 -13.05 1.13 11.23
N ALA A 83 -12.99 2.38 11.68
CA ALA A 83 -13.57 3.50 10.96
C ALA A 83 -12.86 3.74 9.61
N VAL A 84 -11.54 3.74 9.59
CA VAL A 84 -10.73 3.90 8.37
C VAL A 84 -11.03 2.79 7.37
N ASN A 85 -11.05 1.53 7.83
CA ASN A 85 -11.35 0.38 6.97
C ASN A 85 -12.77 0.43 6.41
N HIS A 86 -13.74 0.90 7.20
CA HIS A 86 -15.11 1.09 6.72
C HIS A 86 -15.17 2.15 5.61
N TRP A 87 -14.60 3.32 5.84
CA TRP A 87 -14.56 4.40 4.86
C TRP A 87 -13.78 4.03 3.61
N SER A 88 -12.65 3.33 3.75
CA SER A 88 -11.89 2.82 2.61
C SER A 88 -12.76 1.93 1.71
N ARG A 89 -13.52 1.01 2.29
CA ARG A 89 -14.43 0.15 1.51
C ARG A 89 -15.54 0.94 0.80
N VAL A 90 -16.11 1.94 1.46
CA VAL A 90 -17.17 2.79 0.87
C VAL A 90 -16.59 3.53 -0.35
N ARG A 91 -15.37 4.02 -0.24
CA ARG A 91 -14.67 4.73 -1.33
C ARG A 91 -14.32 3.80 -2.49
N GLU A 92 -13.79 2.61 -2.20
CA GLU A 92 -13.51 1.59 -3.23
C GLU A 92 -14.77 1.23 -4.00
N LEU A 93 -15.90 1.00 -3.30
CA LEU A 93 -17.18 0.72 -3.97
C LEU A 93 -17.67 1.89 -4.83
N ALA A 94 -17.47 3.13 -4.39
CA ALA A 94 -17.82 4.31 -5.19
C ALA A 94 -16.92 4.45 -6.43
N ALA A 95 -15.62 4.18 -6.30
CA ALA A 95 -14.67 4.18 -7.41
C ALA A 95 -14.97 3.04 -8.41
N ASP A 96 -15.30 1.84 -7.92
CA ASP A 96 -15.76 0.72 -8.76
C ASP A 96 -17.03 1.06 -9.54
N ALA A 97 -18.00 1.70 -8.86
CA ALA A 97 -19.24 2.14 -9.51
C ALA A 97 -18.97 3.20 -10.60
N ALA A 98 -18.03 4.10 -10.38
CA ALA A 98 -17.63 5.09 -11.38
C ALA A 98 -16.95 4.43 -12.60
N GLY A 99 -16.03 3.51 -12.36
CA GLY A 99 -15.38 2.72 -13.42
C GLY A 99 -16.40 1.90 -14.23
N ALA A 100 -17.33 1.25 -13.53
CA ALA A 100 -18.40 0.47 -14.15
C ALA A 100 -19.40 1.35 -14.93
N SER A 101 -19.70 2.55 -14.47
CA SER A 101 -20.57 3.49 -15.17
C SER A 101 -19.95 3.97 -16.49
N LEU A 102 -18.63 4.10 -16.56
CA LEU A 102 -17.91 4.54 -17.74
C LEU A 102 -17.76 3.44 -18.79
N ALA A 103 -17.43 2.23 -18.37
CA ALA A 103 -17.04 1.14 -19.30
C ALA A 103 -18.00 -0.05 -19.32
N GLY A 104 -19.01 -0.05 -18.45
CA GLY A 104 -19.95 -1.15 -18.25
C GLY A 104 -19.46 -2.18 -17.21
N ASN A 105 -20.43 -2.81 -16.53
CA ASN A 105 -20.16 -3.75 -15.45
C ASN A 105 -19.29 -4.95 -15.88
N ALA A 106 -19.49 -5.46 -17.09
CA ALA A 106 -18.73 -6.61 -17.60
C ALA A 106 -17.23 -6.27 -17.78
N ALA A 107 -16.93 -5.09 -18.30
CA ALA A 107 -15.56 -4.62 -18.50
C ALA A 107 -14.88 -4.35 -17.15
N ALA A 108 -15.57 -3.71 -16.19
CA ALA A 108 -15.06 -3.47 -14.85
C ALA A 108 -14.77 -4.79 -14.12
N ALA A 109 -15.72 -5.74 -14.14
CA ALA A 109 -15.51 -7.06 -13.51
C ALA A 109 -14.35 -7.83 -14.17
N SER A 110 -14.25 -7.82 -15.51
CA SER A 110 -13.15 -8.46 -16.23
C SER A 110 -11.79 -7.84 -15.88
N ALA A 111 -11.70 -6.51 -15.76
CA ALA A 111 -10.50 -5.81 -15.36
C ALA A 111 -10.05 -6.22 -13.94
N LEU A 112 -10.97 -6.24 -12.97
CA LEU A 112 -10.70 -6.65 -11.59
C LEU A 112 -10.18 -8.09 -11.51
N VAL A 113 -10.84 -9.02 -12.20
CA VAL A 113 -10.40 -10.44 -12.24
C VAL A 113 -9.01 -10.55 -12.86
N ARG A 114 -8.76 -9.82 -13.94
CA ARG A 114 -7.45 -9.83 -14.62
C ARG A 114 -6.34 -9.26 -13.74
N ILE A 115 -6.58 -8.13 -13.06
CA ILE A 115 -5.63 -7.53 -12.11
C ILE A 115 -5.34 -8.52 -10.98
N SER A 116 -6.38 -9.07 -10.35
CA SER A 116 -6.23 -10.01 -9.24
C SER A 116 -5.47 -11.28 -9.61
N ALA A 117 -5.59 -11.76 -10.86
CA ALA A 117 -4.86 -12.93 -11.34
C ALA A 117 -3.38 -12.62 -11.66
N ILE A 118 -3.08 -11.42 -12.11
CA ILE A 118 -1.75 -11.04 -12.58
C ILE A 118 -0.90 -10.44 -11.45
N ASP A 119 -1.50 -9.74 -10.49
CA ASP A 119 -0.80 -9.03 -9.41
C ASP A 119 0.20 -9.91 -8.64
N PRO A 120 -0.15 -11.13 -8.18
CA PRO A 120 0.80 -12.01 -7.49
C PRO A 120 2.01 -12.39 -8.36
N LEU A 121 1.79 -12.58 -9.66
CA LEU A 121 2.86 -12.93 -10.60
C LEU A 121 3.80 -11.75 -10.84
N LEU A 122 3.27 -10.53 -10.92
CA LEU A 122 4.07 -9.33 -11.07
C LEU A 122 4.87 -9.03 -9.80
N GLN A 123 4.26 -9.18 -8.63
CA GLN A 123 4.96 -9.00 -7.36
C GLN A 123 6.12 -9.99 -7.20
N ASP A 124 5.92 -11.27 -7.52
CA ASP A 124 6.98 -12.28 -7.51
C ASP A 124 8.13 -11.91 -8.47
N ARG A 125 7.80 -11.46 -9.69
CA ARG A 125 8.79 -11.02 -10.67
C ARG A 125 9.56 -9.78 -10.22
N VAL A 126 8.87 -8.78 -9.70
CA VAL A 126 9.50 -7.56 -9.18
C VAL A 126 10.41 -7.87 -8.00
N GLN A 127 9.97 -8.70 -7.05
CA GLN A 127 10.79 -9.11 -5.91
C GLN A 127 12.04 -9.88 -6.35
N LYS A 128 11.89 -10.81 -7.28
CA LYS A 128 13.04 -11.52 -7.85
C LYS A 128 14.02 -10.55 -8.52
N HIS A 129 13.52 -9.61 -9.31
CA HIS A 129 14.38 -8.64 -10.00
C HIS A 129 15.10 -7.71 -9.01
N LEU A 130 14.41 -7.22 -7.98
CA LEU A 130 15.02 -6.43 -6.90
C LEU A 130 16.00 -7.26 -6.07
N GLY A 131 15.68 -8.52 -5.80
CA GLY A 131 16.58 -9.46 -5.11
C GLY A 131 17.87 -9.71 -5.89
N TYR A 132 17.80 -9.81 -7.21
CA TYR A 132 19.00 -9.89 -8.07
C TYR A 132 19.80 -8.58 -8.07
N ALA A 133 19.15 -7.43 -8.01
CA ALA A 133 19.83 -6.13 -7.97
C ALA A 133 20.54 -5.85 -6.64
N THR A 134 20.02 -6.41 -5.54
CA THR A 134 20.63 -6.27 -4.20
C THR A 134 21.67 -7.31 -3.87
N ASN A 135 21.62 -8.50 -4.52
CA ASN A 135 22.59 -9.57 -4.38
C ASN A 135 22.99 -10.10 -5.78
N PRO A 136 23.88 -9.40 -6.51
CA PRO A 136 24.35 -9.89 -7.80
C PRO A 136 25.09 -11.24 -7.59
N THR A 137 24.75 -12.22 -8.44
CA THR A 137 25.50 -13.48 -8.48
C THR A 137 26.96 -13.20 -8.82
N PRO A 138 27.92 -14.01 -8.34
CA PRO A 138 29.35 -13.83 -8.61
C PRO A 138 29.71 -13.66 -10.10
N GLU A 139 28.90 -14.23 -10.99
CA GLU A 139 29.05 -14.15 -12.45
C GLU A 139 28.65 -12.76 -13.02
N GLN A 140 27.73 -12.05 -12.36
CA GLN A 140 27.28 -10.70 -12.75
C GLN A 140 28.18 -9.60 -12.15
N ALA A 141 28.83 -9.85 -11.02
CA ALA A 141 29.85 -8.95 -10.44
C ALA A 141 31.07 -8.80 -11.34
N VAL A 142 31.44 -9.85 -12.04
CA VAL A 142 32.59 -9.83 -12.97
C VAL A 142 32.34 -8.98 -14.21
N THR A 143 31.08 -8.83 -14.64
CA THR A 143 30.72 -8.00 -15.81
C THR A 143 30.62 -6.50 -15.51
N GLN A 144 30.44 -6.12 -14.24
CA GLN A 144 30.42 -4.70 -13.83
C GLN A 144 31.79 -4.09 -13.55
N ASP A 145 32.80 -4.92 -13.33
CA ASP A 145 34.17 -4.48 -13.04
C ASP A 145 35.09 -4.45 -14.27
N LEU A 146 34.58 -4.61 -15.49
CA LEU A 146 35.38 -4.41 -16.70
C LEU A 146 35.55 -2.89 -16.93
N PRO A 147 36.76 -2.35 -16.73
CA PRO A 147 37.03 -0.95 -16.99
C PRO A 147 36.80 -0.67 -18.48
N SER A 148 36.10 0.44 -18.76
CA SER A 148 35.78 0.94 -20.08
C SER A 148 36.99 1.22 -21.01
N SER A 149 38.20 0.90 -20.55
CA SER A 149 39.44 1.03 -21.30
C SER A 149 39.74 -0.12 -22.26
N VAL A 150 38.95 -1.20 -22.27
CA VAL A 150 39.22 -2.38 -23.14
C VAL A 150 38.40 -2.36 -24.46
N LEU A 151 37.56 -1.33 -24.67
CA LEU A 151 36.73 -1.20 -25.89
C LEU A 151 37.33 -0.32 -26.99
N HIS A 152 38.63 0.06 -26.89
CA HIS A 152 39.34 0.81 -27.94
C HIS A 152 40.71 0.14 -28.21
N GLU A 153 40.69 -1.02 -28.86
CA GLU A 153 41.73 -1.51 -29.76
C GLU A 153 41.10 -2.31 -30.90
#